data_8c41a09f2cad6fc48ff74775edd660cd
#
_entry.id   8c41a09f2cad6fc48ff74775edd660cd
#
_cell.length_a   1.000
_cell.length_b   1.000
_cell.length_c   1.000
_cell.angle_alpha   90.00
_cell.angle_beta   90.00
_cell.angle_gamma   90.00
#
_symmetry.space_group_name_H-M   'P 1'
#
loop_
_entity.id
_entity.type
_entity.pdbx_description
1 polymer ?
#
loop_
_entity_poly.entity_id
_entity_poly.type
_entity_poly.pdbx_seq_one_letter_code
_entity_poly.pdbx_strand_id
1 'polypeptide(L)'
;MIVLIQRVAEASVSVEGRVTGAVGRGLLALVCGEPGDTPAVIGKLARKTARLRIFEDEAGRMNRSVVDVGGDVLCVSQFTLVADTMSGNRPSFSRAAPPEEGLAAFNAFVTALRGEGLSCSTGEFGAHMRVSLVNDGPATFSLHLRADGAGAD
;
A
#
# COMPACT_ATOMS: atom_id res chain seq x y z
N MET A 1 -8.15 -6.02 -4.89
CA MET A 1 -7.14 -5.00 -4.48
C MET A 1 -5.85 -5.66 -4.07
N ILE A 2 -4.72 -5.07 -4.46
CA ILE A 2 -3.39 -5.52 -4.04
C ILE A 2 -2.72 -4.41 -3.25
N VAL A 3 -2.09 -4.76 -2.13
CA VAL A 3 -1.30 -3.82 -1.31
C VAL A 3 0.04 -4.47 -0.99
N LEU A 4 1.13 -3.89 -1.47
CA LEU A 4 2.47 -4.30 -1.11
C LEU A 4 2.98 -3.36 -0.03
N ILE A 5 3.36 -3.94 1.12
CA ILE A 5 3.76 -3.21 2.32
C ILE A 5 5.23 -3.44 2.58
N GLN A 6 5.95 -2.35 2.87
CA GLN A 6 7.30 -2.42 3.42
C GLN A 6 7.35 -1.65 4.75
N ARG A 7 7.92 -2.27 5.78
CA ARG A 7 8.28 -1.56 7.02
C ARG A 7 9.48 -0.65 6.72
N VAL A 8 9.36 0.61 7.10
CA VAL A 8 10.38 1.63 6.77
C VAL A 8 10.84 2.38 8.01
N ALA A 9 12.12 2.77 8.01
CA ALA A 9 12.64 3.77 8.93
C ALA A 9 12.23 5.18 8.49
N GLU A 10 12.18 5.40 7.17
CA GLU A 10 11.70 6.61 6.52
C GLU A 10 11.29 6.30 5.08
N ALA A 11 10.34 7.06 4.54
CA ALA A 11 10.00 7.03 3.12
C ALA A 11 9.47 8.38 2.66
N SER A 12 9.68 8.69 1.38
CA SER A 12 9.16 9.90 0.76
C SER A 12 8.83 9.65 -0.71
N VAL A 13 7.95 10.47 -1.26
CA VAL A 13 7.62 10.49 -2.68
C VAL A 13 7.69 11.91 -3.21
N SER A 14 8.30 12.07 -4.37
CA SER A 14 8.41 13.36 -5.06
C SER A 14 7.89 13.29 -6.49
N VAL A 15 7.35 14.42 -6.93
CA VAL A 15 6.88 14.67 -8.29
C VAL A 15 7.55 15.96 -8.76
N GLU A 16 8.22 15.93 -9.89
CA GLU A 16 8.92 17.09 -10.47
C GLU A 16 9.87 17.80 -9.47
N GLY A 17 10.58 17.00 -8.67
CA GLY A 17 11.53 17.49 -7.65
C GLY A 17 10.88 18.00 -6.36
N ARG A 18 9.55 18.02 -6.26
CA ARG A 18 8.78 18.45 -5.10
C ARG A 18 8.31 17.24 -4.29
N VAL A 19 8.61 17.19 -2.99
CA VAL A 19 8.11 16.15 -2.09
C VAL A 19 6.59 16.36 -1.87
N THR A 20 5.80 15.35 -2.24
CA THR A 20 4.35 15.36 -2.09
C THR A 20 3.88 14.62 -0.84
N GLY A 21 4.70 13.69 -0.33
CA GLY A 21 4.42 12.97 0.90
C GLY A 21 5.71 12.41 1.50
N ALA A 22 5.77 12.37 2.83
CA ALA A 22 6.89 11.80 3.56
C ALA A 22 6.43 11.26 4.91
N VAL A 23 7.10 10.22 5.39
CA VAL A 23 6.90 9.61 6.70
C VAL A 23 8.24 9.22 7.32
N GLY A 24 8.30 9.19 8.63
CA GLY A 24 9.39 8.56 9.37
C GLY A 24 9.12 7.06 9.55
N ARG A 25 9.35 6.55 10.76
CA ARG A 25 9.09 5.15 11.10
C ARG A 25 7.63 4.78 10.81
N GLY A 26 7.43 3.74 10.02
CA GLY A 26 6.09 3.30 9.67
C GLY A 26 6.08 2.33 8.50
N LEU A 27 5.16 2.55 7.58
CA LEU A 27 4.97 1.71 6.39
C LEU A 27 4.99 2.54 5.11
N LEU A 28 5.60 1.99 4.07
CA LEU A 28 5.26 2.32 2.69
C LEU A 28 4.21 1.30 2.23
N ALA A 29 3.09 1.77 1.73
CA ALA A 29 2.04 0.96 1.13
C ALA A 29 1.89 1.32 -0.36
N LEU A 30 2.28 0.40 -1.25
CA LEU A 30 2.02 0.47 -2.68
C LEU A 30 0.66 -0.15 -2.95
N VAL A 31 -0.29 0.62 -3.46
CA VAL A 31 -1.71 0.27 -3.52
C VAL A 31 -2.19 0.19 -4.96
N CYS A 32 -2.77 -0.94 -5.33
CA CYS A 32 -3.40 -1.17 -6.62
C CYS A 32 -4.87 -1.56 -6.46
N GLY A 33 -5.78 -0.69 -6.90
CA GLY A 33 -7.17 -1.04 -7.08
C GLY A 33 -7.34 -1.99 -8.27
N GLU A 34 -8.16 -3.02 -8.12
CA GLU A 34 -8.53 -3.93 -9.20
C GLU A 34 -10.00 -3.69 -9.61
N PRO A 35 -10.38 -4.04 -10.85
CA PRO A 35 -11.78 -3.95 -11.26
C PRO A 35 -12.71 -4.72 -10.32
N GLY A 36 -13.80 -4.09 -9.90
CA GLY A 36 -14.79 -4.70 -9.02
C GLY A 36 -14.42 -4.71 -7.52
N ASP A 37 -13.39 -4.00 -7.10
CA ASP A 37 -13.10 -3.82 -5.68
C ASP A 37 -14.29 -3.17 -4.95
N THR A 38 -14.79 -3.84 -3.92
CA THR A 38 -15.91 -3.36 -3.11
C THR A 38 -15.42 -2.61 -1.87
N PRO A 39 -16.24 -1.73 -1.26
CA PRO A 39 -15.91 -1.11 0.02
C PRO A 39 -15.53 -2.11 1.12
N ALA A 40 -16.14 -3.31 1.10
CA ALA A 40 -15.83 -4.37 2.05
C ALA A 40 -14.41 -4.92 1.87
N VAL A 41 -13.98 -5.15 0.62
CA VAL A 41 -12.61 -5.58 0.27
C VAL A 41 -11.60 -4.52 0.70
N ILE A 42 -11.84 -3.26 0.32
CA ILE A 42 -10.96 -2.13 0.63
C ILE A 42 -10.82 -1.96 2.15
N GLY A 43 -11.92 -1.94 2.87
CA GLY A 43 -11.91 -1.80 4.33
C GLY A 43 -11.20 -2.97 5.04
N LYS A 44 -11.38 -4.20 4.55
CA LYS A 44 -10.71 -5.38 5.10
C LYS A 44 -9.20 -5.31 4.90
N LEU A 45 -8.71 -4.89 3.72
CA LEU A 45 -7.28 -4.71 3.45
C LEU A 45 -6.68 -3.55 4.23
N ALA A 46 -7.38 -2.43 4.34
CA ALA A 46 -6.93 -1.29 5.15
C ALA A 46 -6.76 -1.71 6.63
N ARG A 47 -7.75 -2.40 7.19
CA ARG A 47 -7.65 -2.93 8.55
C ARG A 47 -6.53 -3.94 8.68
N LYS A 48 -6.35 -4.85 7.70
CA LYS A 48 -5.24 -5.81 7.70
C LYS A 48 -3.90 -5.10 7.69
N THR A 49 -3.73 -4.07 6.85
CA THR A 49 -2.52 -3.23 6.79
C THR A 49 -2.24 -2.57 8.13
N ALA A 50 -3.25 -1.94 8.74
CA ALA A 50 -3.12 -1.24 10.02
C ALA A 50 -2.75 -2.17 11.19
N ARG A 51 -3.25 -3.40 11.15
CA ARG A 51 -3.15 -4.37 12.25
C ARG A 51 -2.10 -5.46 12.05
N LEU A 52 -1.42 -5.50 10.91
CA LEU A 52 -0.37 -6.48 10.66
C LEU A 52 0.78 -6.30 11.65
N ARG A 53 1.10 -7.35 12.41
CA ARG A 53 2.07 -7.31 13.51
C ARG A 53 3.47 -7.58 13.00
N ILE A 54 4.08 -6.60 12.38
CA ILE A 54 5.40 -6.68 11.71
C ILE A 54 6.44 -5.74 12.31
N PHE A 55 6.12 -5.10 13.42
CA PHE A 55 7.07 -4.34 14.24
C PHE A 55 7.47 -5.14 15.47
N GLU A 56 8.73 -4.99 15.89
CA GLU A 56 9.26 -5.73 17.01
C GLU A 56 8.69 -5.26 18.36
N ASP A 57 8.46 -6.23 19.25
CA ASP A 57 8.20 -6.01 20.66
C ASP A 57 9.53 -5.93 21.46
N GLU A 58 9.44 -5.84 22.79
CA GLU A 58 10.60 -5.76 23.68
C GLU A 58 11.47 -7.04 23.64
N ALA A 59 10.92 -8.16 23.16
CA ALA A 59 11.64 -9.42 22.99
C ALA A 59 12.24 -9.61 21.59
N GLY A 60 12.15 -8.58 20.72
CA GLY A 60 12.63 -8.60 19.33
C GLY A 60 11.78 -9.45 18.40
N ARG A 61 10.51 -9.74 18.74
CA ARG A 61 9.59 -10.51 17.92
C ARG A 61 8.65 -9.60 17.16
N MET A 62 8.34 -9.91 15.91
CA MET A 62 7.29 -9.25 15.12
C MET A 62 5.92 -9.46 15.77
N ASN A 63 5.50 -8.55 16.62
CA ASN A 63 4.31 -8.68 17.47
C ASN A 63 3.48 -7.41 17.60
N ARG A 64 3.99 -6.28 17.14
CA ARG A 64 3.30 -4.99 17.15
C ARG A 64 2.92 -4.54 15.75
N SER A 65 1.78 -3.87 15.63
CA SER A 65 1.32 -3.25 14.40
C SER A 65 1.87 -1.82 14.25
N VAL A 66 1.66 -1.22 13.06
CA VAL A 66 1.99 0.19 12.83
C VAL A 66 1.20 1.10 13.78
N VAL A 67 -0.04 0.75 14.12
CA VAL A 67 -0.86 1.48 15.11
C VAL A 67 -0.24 1.40 16.49
N ASP A 68 0.20 0.20 16.91
CA ASP A 68 0.78 -0.02 18.26
C ASP A 68 2.07 0.77 18.47
N VAL A 69 2.86 0.97 17.44
CA VAL A 69 4.13 1.71 17.52
C VAL A 69 3.99 3.21 17.22
N GLY A 70 2.78 3.68 16.93
CA GLY A 70 2.53 5.08 16.59
C GLY A 70 3.22 5.51 15.29
N GLY A 71 3.37 4.58 14.33
CA GLY A 71 3.97 4.86 13.05
C GLY A 71 2.97 5.46 12.05
N ASP A 72 3.50 6.04 10.97
CA ASP A 72 2.73 6.63 9.89
C ASP A 72 2.74 5.74 8.65
N VAL A 73 1.88 6.03 7.68
CA VAL A 73 1.81 5.29 6.40
C VAL A 73 1.98 6.24 5.22
N LEU A 74 2.94 5.95 4.35
CA LEU A 74 3.03 6.57 3.02
C LEU A 74 2.31 5.68 2.02
N CYS A 75 1.19 6.16 1.48
CA CYS A 75 0.42 5.45 0.46
C CYS A 75 0.78 5.97 -0.93
N VAL A 76 1.18 5.08 -1.81
CA VAL A 76 1.51 5.39 -3.21
C VAL A 76 0.68 4.49 -4.13
N SER A 77 0.00 5.08 -5.09
CA SER A 77 -0.74 4.30 -6.10
C SER A 77 0.24 3.57 -7.02
N GLN A 78 -0.01 2.28 -7.26
CA GLN A 78 0.87 1.38 -7.99
C GLN A 78 0.08 0.39 -8.84
N PHE A 79 -0.52 0.83 -9.93
CA PHE A 79 -1.34 -0.03 -10.80
C PHE A 79 -0.53 -1.17 -11.44
N THR A 80 0.79 -1.01 -11.55
CA THR A 80 1.68 -2.02 -12.13
C THR A 80 1.75 -3.32 -11.32
N LEU A 81 1.24 -3.35 -10.08
CA LEU A 81 1.16 -4.59 -9.29
C LEU A 81 0.24 -5.66 -9.91
N VAL A 82 -0.70 -5.26 -10.78
CA VAL A 82 -1.60 -6.19 -11.49
C VAL A 82 -1.03 -6.65 -12.85
N ALA A 83 0.19 -6.24 -13.19
CA ALA A 83 0.79 -6.59 -14.47
C ALA A 83 0.89 -8.10 -14.70
N ASP A 84 0.52 -8.54 -15.90
CA ASP A 84 0.88 -9.87 -16.38
C ASP A 84 2.29 -9.80 -16.98
N THR A 85 3.22 -10.54 -16.37
CA THR A 85 4.63 -10.63 -16.77
C THR A 85 5.01 -12.02 -17.29
N MET A 86 4.03 -12.93 -17.39
CA MET A 86 4.29 -14.32 -17.81
C MET A 86 4.24 -14.47 -19.34
N SER A 87 3.53 -13.58 -20.03
CA SER A 87 3.34 -13.61 -21.48
C SER A 87 4.38 -12.76 -22.22
N GLY A 88 5.65 -13.15 -22.16
CA GLY A 88 6.75 -12.44 -22.81
C GLY A 88 7.38 -11.37 -21.92
N ASN A 89 8.28 -10.54 -22.52
CA ASN A 89 9.11 -9.59 -21.77
C ASN A 89 8.48 -8.20 -21.60
N ARG A 90 7.36 -7.92 -22.27
CA ARG A 90 6.61 -6.68 -22.11
C ARG A 90 5.45 -6.89 -21.15
N PRO A 91 5.41 -6.22 -19.98
CA PRO A 91 4.29 -6.32 -19.05
C PRO A 91 2.97 -5.92 -19.72
N SER A 92 1.90 -6.68 -19.47
CA SER A 92 0.55 -6.32 -19.88
C SER A 92 -0.25 -5.79 -18.70
N PHE A 93 -0.97 -4.71 -18.91
CA PHE A 93 -1.83 -4.07 -17.90
C PHE A 93 -3.33 -4.23 -18.21
N SER A 94 -3.68 -5.22 -19.04
CA SER A 94 -5.07 -5.47 -19.45
C SER A 94 -6.03 -5.76 -18.28
N ARG A 95 -5.49 -6.17 -17.13
CA ARG A 95 -6.26 -6.44 -15.91
C ARG A 95 -6.33 -5.24 -14.95
N ALA A 96 -5.71 -4.12 -15.29
CA ALA A 96 -5.75 -2.93 -14.45
C ALA A 96 -7.16 -2.30 -14.46
N ALA A 97 -7.58 -1.75 -13.33
CA ALA A 97 -8.78 -0.92 -13.27
C ALA A 97 -8.63 0.33 -14.16
N PRO A 98 -9.72 0.82 -14.75
CA PRO A 98 -9.70 2.15 -15.37
C PRO A 98 -9.17 3.20 -14.38
N PRO A 99 -8.46 4.26 -14.84
CA PRO A 99 -7.84 5.24 -13.94
C PRO A 99 -8.79 5.85 -12.92
N GLU A 100 -10.02 6.16 -13.30
CA GLU A 100 -11.03 6.73 -12.40
C GLU A 100 -11.42 5.75 -11.28
N GLU A 101 -11.64 4.48 -11.62
CA GLU A 101 -11.96 3.42 -10.66
C GLU A 101 -10.76 3.15 -9.73
N GLY A 102 -9.55 3.10 -10.30
CA GLY A 102 -8.31 2.94 -9.53
C GLY A 102 -8.08 4.09 -8.54
N LEU A 103 -8.34 5.34 -8.94
CA LEU A 103 -8.25 6.50 -8.06
C LEU A 103 -9.29 6.44 -6.93
N ALA A 104 -10.54 6.09 -7.24
CA ALA A 104 -11.59 5.95 -6.24
C ALA A 104 -11.25 4.87 -5.21
N ALA A 105 -10.74 3.71 -5.65
CA ALA A 105 -10.30 2.63 -4.77
C ALA A 105 -9.11 3.04 -3.89
N PHE A 106 -8.13 3.75 -4.46
CA PHE A 106 -6.98 4.28 -3.72
C PHE A 106 -7.42 5.26 -2.62
N ASN A 107 -8.27 6.23 -2.96
CA ASN A 107 -8.78 7.22 -2.00
C ASN A 107 -9.60 6.56 -0.89
N ALA A 108 -10.43 5.57 -1.22
CA ALA A 108 -11.19 4.81 -0.23
C ALA A 108 -10.27 4.03 0.73
N PHE A 109 -9.19 3.44 0.22
CA PHE A 109 -8.20 2.75 1.04
C PHE A 109 -7.50 3.70 2.02
N VAL A 110 -7.04 4.86 1.55
CA VAL A 110 -6.41 5.89 2.41
C VAL A 110 -7.38 6.38 3.49
N THR A 111 -8.64 6.64 3.12
CA THR A 111 -9.69 7.01 4.07
C THR A 111 -9.93 5.93 5.12
N ALA A 112 -9.97 4.67 4.72
CA ALA A 112 -10.13 3.54 5.63
C ALA A 112 -8.94 3.37 6.59
N LEU A 113 -7.71 3.58 6.12
CA LEU A 113 -6.51 3.60 6.99
C LEU A 113 -6.56 4.72 8.03
N ARG A 114 -6.98 5.91 7.64
CA ARG A 114 -7.19 7.04 8.57
C ARG A 114 -8.26 6.70 9.62
N GLY A 115 -9.28 5.97 9.23
CA GLY A 115 -10.32 5.44 10.12
C GLY A 115 -9.80 4.45 11.16
N GLU A 116 -8.68 3.77 10.90
CA GLU A 116 -7.98 2.93 11.89
C GLU A 116 -7.05 3.72 12.83
N GLY A 117 -7.05 5.05 12.74
CA GLY A 117 -6.27 5.93 13.61
C GLY A 117 -4.86 6.26 13.08
N LEU A 118 -4.59 6.00 11.80
CA LEU A 118 -3.29 6.24 11.20
C LEU A 118 -3.20 7.62 10.53
N SER A 119 -2.05 8.25 10.66
CA SER A 119 -1.65 9.37 9.81
C SER A 119 -1.15 8.83 8.48
N CYS A 120 -1.72 9.32 7.38
CA CYS A 120 -1.39 8.87 6.03
C CYS A 120 -0.97 10.05 5.15
N SER A 121 0.26 9.97 4.64
CA SER A 121 0.74 10.81 3.53
C SER A 121 0.54 10.09 2.21
N THR A 122 0.42 10.82 1.12
CA THR A 122 0.19 10.23 -0.21
C THR A 122 1.11 10.85 -1.26
N GLY A 123 1.35 10.09 -2.34
CA GLY A 123 1.85 10.65 -3.59
C GLY A 123 0.73 11.34 -4.38
N GLU A 124 0.98 11.57 -5.65
CA GLU A 124 0.07 12.15 -6.61
C GLU A 124 -0.35 11.11 -7.64
N PHE A 125 -1.65 10.75 -7.67
CA PHE A 125 -2.16 9.70 -8.54
C PHE A 125 -1.94 10.05 -10.02
N GLY A 126 -1.42 9.10 -10.79
CA GLY A 126 -1.14 9.24 -12.22
C GLY A 126 0.13 10.04 -12.55
N ALA A 127 0.79 10.65 -11.60
CA ALA A 127 2.04 11.36 -11.82
C ALA A 127 3.25 10.42 -11.95
N HIS A 128 4.33 10.93 -12.54
CA HIS A 128 5.64 10.28 -12.46
C HIS A 128 6.21 10.53 -11.07
N MET A 129 6.18 9.51 -10.25
CA MET A 129 6.62 9.58 -8.85
C MET A 129 8.00 8.94 -8.67
N ARG A 130 8.86 9.62 -7.89
CA ARG A 130 10.09 9.04 -7.37
C ARG A 130 9.87 8.69 -5.90
N VAL A 131 9.95 7.42 -5.57
CA VAL A 131 9.75 6.92 -4.21
C VAL A 131 11.10 6.54 -3.62
N SER A 132 11.45 7.18 -2.51
CA SER A 132 12.66 6.90 -1.75
C SER A 132 12.27 6.28 -0.41
N LEU A 133 12.99 5.26 0.03
CA LEU A 133 12.70 4.60 1.30
C LEU A 133 13.95 3.93 1.88
N VAL A 134 13.93 3.76 3.19
CA VAL A 134 14.84 2.86 3.90
C VAL A 134 13.99 1.71 4.43
N ASN A 135 14.08 0.54 3.78
CA ASN A 135 13.40 -0.66 4.26
C ASN A 135 14.05 -1.13 5.56
N ASP A 136 13.30 -1.04 6.66
CA ASP A 136 13.68 -1.61 7.95
C ASP A 136 13.32 -3.10 7.94
N GLY A 137 14.22 -3.89 7.36
CA GLY A 137 13.89 -5.22 6.93
C GLY A 137 14.86 -6.33 7.37
N PRO A 138 14.65 -7.50 6.78
CA PRO A 138 13.69 -7.79 5.71
C PRO A 138 12.24 -7.79 6.21
N ALA A 139 11.40 -6.89 5.70
CA ALA A 139 9.98 -6.79 6.04
C ALA A 139 9.21 -6.18 4.86
N THR A 140 8.83 -7.05 3.92
CA THR A 140 8.08 -6.73 2.71
C THR A 140 7.00 -7.80 2.51
N PHE A 141 5.74 -7.38 2.43
CA PHE A 141 4.59 -8.30 2.40
C PHE A 141 3.62 -7.89 1.30
N SER A 142 3.14 -8.87 0.55
CA SER A 142 2.08 -8.67 -0.43
C SER A 142 0.75 -9.14 0.16
N LEU A 143 -0.23 -8.28 0.14
CA LEU A 143 -1.61 -8.56 0.52
C LEU A 143 -2.48 -8.49 -0.73
N HIS A 144 -3.25 -9.54 -1.00
CA HIS A 144 -4.19 -9.55 -2.12
C HIS A 144 -5.53 -10.09 -1.66
N LEU A 145 -6.59 -9.35 -1.94
CA LEU A 145 -7.97 -9.76 -1.65
C LEU A 145 -8.88 -9.37 -2.82
N ARG A 146 -9.73 -10.30 -3.23
CA ARG A 146 -10.74 -10.11 -4.27
C ARG A 146 -12.14 -10.16 -3.70
N ALA A 147 -13.10 -9.56 -4.41
CA ALA A 147 -14.49 -9.49 -3.99
C ALA A 147 -15.17 -10.88 -3.87
N ASP A 148 -14.71 -11.87 -4.65
CA ASP A 148 -15.16 -13.26 -4.59
C ASP A 148 -14.60 -14.07 -3.41
N GLY A 149 -13.80 -13.43 -2.55
CA GLY A 149 -13.18 -14.07 -1.40
C GLY A 149 -11.97 -14.94 -1.72
N ALA A 150 -11.61 -15.07 -2.99
CA ALA A 150 -10.38 -15.73 -3.41
C ALA A 150 -9.19 -14.81 -3.08
N GLY A 151 -8.54 -15.09 -1.96
CA GLY A 151 -7.18 -14.62 -1.75
C GLY A 151 -6.30 -15.32 -2.79
N ALA A 152 -5.38 -14.60 -3.41
CA ALA A 152 -4.34 -15.27 -4.18
C ALA A 152 -3.46 -16.06 -3.21
N ASP A 153 -3.37 -17.36 -3.46
CA ASP A 153 -2.36 -18.24 -2.85
C ASP A 153 -0.95 -17.81 -3.26
#